data_3a1ca85599089c748bd8d345803859f8
#
_entry.id   3a1ca85599089c748bd8d345803859f8
#
_cell.length_a   1.000
_cell.length_b   1.000
_cell.length_c   1.000
_cell.angle_alpha   90.00
_cell.angle_beta   90.00
_cell.angle_gamma   90.00
#
_symmetry.space_group_name_H-M   'P 1'
#
loop_
_entity.id
_entity.type
_entity.pdbx_description
1 polymer ?
#
loop_
_entity_poly.entity_id
_entity_poly.type
_entity_poly.pdbx_seq_one_letter_code
_entity_poly.pdbx_strand_id
1 'polypeptide(L)'
;MKTETRHALKHDKFVDQTNQGIEYVASNLGQVLTAVGAALALIGLVIGISIWQSRRAEQASSAFGAAMAIYTAPVAQPGAPPLPGSYPSLNARSAAAHDKFSEVASRYGSSKIGESARYLSGVTSIEIGNSSAAESDLKAVAASHNHNLANLARVALAGLYQSSKRDSQAADLYQQVVSKPSTSVPATQAELQLAALYEQTSPEKARELYAKIKDQDKTGAAGQIAAQKLSGKSQQ
;
A
#
# COMPACT_ATOMS: atom_id res chain seq x y z
N MET A 1 -35.59 57.23 -12.41
CA MET A 1 -34.41 57.36 -11.55
C MET A 1 -33.20 57.06 -12.39
N LYS A 2 -32.37 58.05 -12.57
CA LYS A 2 -31.32 58.12 -13.62
C LYS A 2 -30.15 57.15 -13.28
N THR A 3 -29.64 56.49 -14.27
CA THR A 3 -28.51 55.53 -14.24
C THR A 3 -27.23 56.12 -13.66
N GLU A 4 -27.02 57.43 -13.73
CA GLU A 4 -25.89 58.20 -13.21
C GLU A 4 -25.77 58.16 -11.69
N THR A 5 -26.90 58.11 -10.96
CA THR A 5 -26.89 58.06 -9.48
C THR A 5 -26.45 56.71 -8.92
N ARG A 6 -26.58 55.62 -9.71
CA ARG A 6 -26.13 54.28 -9.31
C ARG A 6 -24.62 54.10 -9.49
N HIS A 7 -24.03 54.74 -10.48
CA HIS A 7 -22.58 54.69 -10.71
C HIS A 7 -21.80 55.52 -9.68
N ALA A 8 -22.32 56.72 -9.33
CA ALA A 8 -21.74 57.57 -8.29
C ALA A 8 -21.74 56.88 -6.92
N LEU A 9 -22.87 56.23 -6.51
CA LEU A 9 -22.98 55.52 -5.24
C LEU A 9 -22.10 54.27 -5.12
N LYS A 10 -21.75 53.64 -6.27
CA LYS A 10 -20.79 52.49 -6.26
C LYS A 10 -19.35 52.97 -6.17
N HIS A 11 -19.06 54.09 -6.82
CA HIS A 11 -17.71 54.66 -6.81
C HIS A 11 -17.31 55.23 -5.43
N ASP A 12 -18.24 55.90 -4.74
CA ASP A 12 -18.01 56.43 -3.41
C ASP A 12 -17.77 55.33 -2.36
N LYS A 13 -18.55 54.23 -2.40
CA LYS A 13 -18.34 53.12 -1.45
C LYS A 13 -17.01 52.39 -1.67
N PHE A 14 -16.56 52.28 -2.89
CA PHE A 14 -15.27 51.66 -3.18
C PHE A 14 -14.09 52.53 -2.76
N VAL A 15 -14.20 53.85 -2.99
CA VAL A 15 -13.20 54.85 -2.58
C VAL A 15 -13.13 54.94 -1.05
N ASP A 16 -14.28 54.97 -0.37
CA ASP A 16 -14.33 55.00 1.11
C ASP A 16 -13.76 53.75 1.74
N GLN A 17 -14.06 52.55 1.19
CA GLN A 17 -13.47 51.31 1.69
C GLN A 17 -11.96 51.22 1.44
N THR A 18 -11.50 51.75 0.31
CA THR A 18 -10.06 51.77 -0.02
C THR A 18 -9.31 52.75 0.88
N ASN A 19 -9.87 53.96 1.16
CA ASN A 19 -9.28 54.93 2.06
C ASN A 19 -9.25 54.43 3.51
N GLN A 20 -10.31 53.80 4.01
CA GLN A 20 -10.31 53.20 5.34
C GLN A 20 -9.26 52.07 5.46
N GLY A 21 -9.04 51.27 4.39
CA GLY A 21 -8.00 50.27 4.34
C GLY A 21 -6.59 50.85 4.40
N ILE A 22 -6.35 51.97 3.66
CA ILE A 22 -5.07 52.69 3.66
C ILE A 22 -4.79 53.33 5.01
N GLU A 23 -5.77 53.98 5.65
CA GLU A 23 -5.63 54.57 6.98
C GLU A 23 -5.36 53.51 8.06
N TYR A 24 -6.01 52.37 7.99
CA TYR A 24 -5.77 51.22 8.91
C TYR A 24 -4.32 50.70 8.75
N VAL A 25 -3.85 50.52 7.51
CA VAL A 25 -2.47 50.07 7.23
C VAL A 25 -1.46 51.11 7.72
N ALA A 26 -1.72 52.41 7.49
CA ALA A 26 -0.82 53.47 7.89
C ALA A 26 -0.74 53.64 9.43
N SER A 27 -1.87 53.48 10.11
CA SER A 27 -1.94 53.56 11.58
C SER A 27 -1.40 52.32 12.30
N ASN A 28 -1.38 51.16 11.62
CA ASN A 28 -0.93 49.88 12.18
C ASN A 28 0.25 49.27 11.38
N LEU A 29 1.08 50.07 10.76
CA LEU A 29 2.13 49.65 9.85
C LEU A 29 3.03 48.55 10.46
N GLY A 30 3.40 48.68 11.74
CA GLY A 30 4.21 47.68 12.44
C GLY A 30 3.51 46.30 12.53
N GLN A 31 2.21 46.27 12.85
CA GLN A 31 1.42 45.02 12.94
C GLN A 31 1.21 44.43 11.54
N VAL A 32 0.95 45.22 10.54
CA VAL A 32 0.78 44.76 9.16
C VAL A 32 2.09 44.18 8.63
N LEU A 33 3.23 44.81 8.85
CA LEU A 33 4.54 44.30 8.44
C LEU A 33 4.88 42.97 9.16
N THR A 34 4.59 42.87 10.46
CA THR A 34 4.81 41.62 11.18
C THR A 34 3.89 40.48 10.69
N ALA A 35 2.62 40.78 10.38
CA ALA A 35 1.69 39.81 9.83
C ALA A 35 2.11 39.34 8.42
N VAL A 36 2.52 40.27 7.56
CA VAL A 36 3.04 39.95 6.21
C VAL A 36 4.34 39.13 6.31
N GLY A 37 5.25 39.53 7.20
CA GLY A 37 6.50 38.79 7.44
C GLY A 37 6.25 37.37 7.93
N ALA A 38 5.31 37.18 8.87
CA ALA A 38 4.89 35.85 9.34
C ALA A 38 4.25 35.01 8.22
N ALA A 39 3.40 35.62 7.38
CA ALA A 39 2.79 34.94 6.24
C ALA A 39 3.84 34.47 5.22
N LEU A 40 4.80 35.33 4.89
CA LEU A 40 5.90 35.00 3.98
C LEU A 40 6.80 33.89 4.55
N ALA A 41 7.08 33.93 5.85
CA ALA A 41 7.84 32.87 6.53
C ALA A 41 7.10 31.51 6.49
N LEU A 42 5.78 31.51 6.71
CA LEU A 42 4.94 30.30 6.58
C LEU A 42 4.93 29.75 5.15
N ILE A 43 4.80 30.63 4.16
CA ILE A 43 4.85 30.23 2.74
C ILE A 43 6.23 29.62 2.42
N GLY A 44 7.31 30.26 2.84
CA GLY A 44 8.67 29.75 2.66
C GLY A 44 8.88 28.37 3.31
N LEU A 45 8.34 28.20 4.52
CA LEU A 45 8.38 26.91 5.24
C LEU A 45 7.61 25.81 4.50
N VAL A 46 6.40 26.09 4.02
CA VAL A 46 5.58 25.15 3.24
C VAL A 46 6.29 24.76 1.94
N ILE A 47 6.86 25.72 1.22
CA ILE A 47 7.64 25.45 0.01
C ILE A 47 8.88 24.60 0.32
N GLY A 48 9.61 24.93 1.38
CA GLY A 48 10.80 24.18 1.82
C GLY A 48 10.47 22.74 2.16
N ILE A 49 9.39 22.51 2.94
CA ILE A 49 8.90 21.15 3.27
C ILE A 49 8.49 20.41 2.00
N SER A 50 7.76 21.06 1.09
CA SER A 50 7.31 20.45 -0.16
C SER A 50 8.48 19.98 -1.03
N ILE A 51 9.51 20.84 -1.21
CA ILE A 51 10.72 20.48 -1.96
C ILE A 51 11.48 19.34 -1.29
N TRP A 52 11.61 19.38 0.05
CA TRP A 52 12.28 18.32 0.80
C TRP A 52 11.54 16.97 0.68
N GLN A 53 10.19 16.98 0.80
CA GLN A 53 9.37 15.78 0.63
C GLN A 53 9.46 15.22 -0.80
N SER A 54 9.44 16.08 -1.82
CA SER A 54 9.57 15.66 -3.22
C SER A 54 10.92 14.99 -3.49
N ARG A 55 12.01 15.56 -3.02
CA ARG A 55 13.36 14.96 -3.15
C ARG A 55 13.46 13.63 -2.41
N ARG A 56 12.88 13.56 -1.20
CA ARG A 56 12.87 12.33 -0.42
C ARG A 56 12.03 11.22 -1.09
N ALA A 57 10.90 11.58 -1.72
CA ALA A 57 10.07 10.65 -2.48
C ALA A 57 10.78 10.13 -3.74
N GLU A 58 11.51 10.98 -4.45
CA GLU A 58 12.31 10.60 -5.62
C GLU A 58 13.43 9.63 -5.24
N GLN A 59 14.16 9.91 -4.15
CA GLN A 59 15.20 9.01 -3.62
C GLN A 59 14.61 7.66 -3.20
N ALA A 60 13.44 7.66 -2.52
CA ALA A 60 12.75 6.43 -2.13
C ALA A 60 12.33 5.62 -3.37
N SER A 61 11.79 6.28 -4.41
CA SER A 61 11.39 5.64 -5.65
C SER A 61 12.56 5.01 -6.40
N SER A 62 13.68 5.74 -6.50
CA SER A 62 14.90 5.26 -7.13
C SER A 62 15.48 4.04 -6.39
N ALA A 63 15.58 4.12 -5.05
CA ALA A 63 16.07 3.02 -4.24
C ALA A 63 15.16 1.78 -4.31
N PHE A 64 13.84 1.98 -4.32
CA PHE A 64 12.86 0.92 -4.50
C PHE A 64 12.97 0.30 -5.90
N GLY A 65 13.13 1.10 -6.94
CA GLY A 65 13.36 0.64 -8.30
C GLY A 65 14.62 -0.24 -8.42
N ALA A 66 15.71 0.15 -7.75
CA ALA A 66 16.94 -0.65 -7.69
C ALA A 66 16.70 -2.01 -6.97
N ALA A 67 15.95 -2.02 -5.88
CA ALA A 67 15.58 -3.27 -5.19
C ALA A 67 14.69 -4.17 -6.08
N MET A 68 13.73 -3.58 -6.80
CA MET A 68 12.88 -4.30 -7.76
C MET A 68 13.68 -4.88 -8.92
N ALA A 69 14.67 -4.16 -9.42
CA ALA A 69 15.56 -4.66 -10.48
C ALA A 69 16.31 -5.92 -10.03
N ILE A 70 16.75 -5.98 -8.77
CA ILE A 70 17.35 -7.20 -8.20
C ILE A 70 16.29 -8.31 -8.08
N TYR A 71 15.12 -8.01 -7.56
CA TYR A 71 14.05 -9.00 -7.32
C TYR A 71 13.55 -9.65 -8.62
N THR A 72 13.56 -8.89 -9.73
CA THR A 72 13.16 -9.38 -11.05
C THR A 72 14.32 -9.85 -11.93
N ALA A 73 15.56 -9.81 -11.41
CA ALA A 73 16.73 -10.26 -12.17
C ALA A 73 16.65 -11.75 -12.55
N PRO A 74 17.21 -12.15 -13.66
CA PRO A 74 17.23 -13.55 -14.08
C PRO A 74 18.01 -14.41 -13.08
N VAL A 75 17.63 -15.69 -12.99
CA VAL A 75 18.34 -16.72 -12.24
C VAL A 75 19.02 -17.66 -13.22
N ALA A 76 20.25 -18.06 -12.94
CA ALA A 76 20.99 -18.98 -13.76
C ALA A 76 20.25 -20.32 -13.91
N GLN A 77 20.16 -20.83 -15.13
CA GLN A 77 19.55 -22.13 -15.40
C GLN A 77 20.62 -23.21 -15.35
N PRO A 78 20.34 -24.39 -14.78
CA PRO A 78 21.28 -25.51 -14.79
C PRO A 78 21.65 -25.88 -16.21
N GLY A 79 22.97 -25.94 -16.48
CA GLY A 79 23.49 -26.33 -17.80
C GLY A 79 23.51 -25.21 -18.87
N ALA A 80 23.04 -24.02 -18.57
CA ALA A 80 23.16 -22.86 -19.47
C ALA A 80 24.24 -21.90 -18.97
N PRO A 81 24.93 -21.19 -19.89
CA PRO A 81 25.86 -20.14 -19.49
C PRO A 81 25.13 -19.02 -18.76
N PRO A 82 25.68 -18.48 -17.65
CA PRO A 82 25.02 -17.45 -16.88
C PRO A 82 24.85 -16.17 -17.71
N LEU A 83 23.65 -15.58 -17.67
CA LEU A 83 23.37 -14.30 -18.30
C LEU A 83 24.01 -13.16 -17.49
N PRO A 84 24.46 -12.07 -18.12
CA PRO A 84 24.93 -10.90 -17.40
C PRO A 84 23.91 -10.41 -16.42
N GLY A 85 24.31 -10.21 -15.14
CA GLY A 85 23.39 -9.76 -14.08
C GLY A 85 22.46 -10.84 -13.51
N SER A 86 22.64 -12.12 -13.91
CA SER A 86 21.87 -13.22 -13.30
C SER A 86 22.42 -13.63 -11.95
N TYR A 87 21.52 -14.11 -11.08
CA TYR A 87 21.85 -14.68 -9.77
C TYR A 87 22.05 -16.20 -9.88
N PRO A 88 22.93 -16.78 -9.05
CA PRO A 88 23.22 -18.23 -9.12
C PRO A 88 22.02 -19.10 -8.67
N SER A 89 21.13 -18.56 -7.87
CA SER A 89 19.92 -19.24 -7.40
C SER A 89 18.81 -18.25 -7.05
N LEU A 90 17.58 -18.75 -6.96
CA LEU A 90 16.44 -17.99 -6.48
C LEU A 90 16.70 -17.46 -5.07
N ASN A 91 17.23 -18.28 -4.17
CA ASN A 91 17.57 -17.89 -2.80
C ASN A 91 18.58 -16.73 -2.75
N ALA A 92 19.65 -16.80 -3.57
CA ALA A 92 20.64 -15.73 -3.63
C ALA A 92 20.05 -14.41 -4.15
N ARG A 93 19.16 -14.48 -5.15
CA ARG A 93 18.44 -13.31 -5.66
C ARG A 93 17.51 -12.72 -4.59
N SER A 94 16.71 -13.58 -3.94
CA SER A 94 15.78 -13.14 -2.91
C SER A 94 16.49 -12.57 -1.68
N ALA A 95 17.66 -13.12 -1.31
CA ALA A 95 18.48 -12.55 -0.23
C ALA A 95 19.01 -11.15 -0.58
N ALA A 96 19.56 -10.97 -1.78
CA ALA A 96 20.03 -9.65 -2.21
C ALA A 96 18.88 -8.64 -2.34
N ALA A 97 17.71 -9.06 -2.79
CA ALA A 97 16.51 -8.24 -2.87
C ALA A 97 15.99 -7.87 -1.47
N HIS A 98 15.98 -8.84 -0.54
CA HIS A 98 15.60 -8.63 0.86
C HIS A 98 16.42 -7.51 1.51
N ASP A 99 17.74 -7.56 1.38
CA ASP A 99 18.63 -6.55 1.95
C ASP A 99 18.29 -5.15 1.44
N LYS A 100 18.02 -5.02 0.14
CA LYS A 100 17.64 -3.73 -0.45
C LYS A 100 16.26 -3.28 -0.07
N PHE A 101 15.25 -4.15 -0.04
CA PHE A 101 13.93 -3.79 0.42
C PHE A 101 13.92 -3.40 1.91
N SER A 102 14.67 -4.11 2.75
CA SER A 102 14.83 -3.79 4.16
C SER A 102 15.50 -2.42 4.38
N GLU A 103 16.54 -2.10 3.59
CA GLU A 103 17.17 -0.78 3.58
C GLU A 103 16.15 0.33 3.24
N VAL A 104 15.35 0.15 2.15
CA VAL A 104 14.33 1.11 1.75
C VAL A 104 13.24 1.23 2.80
N ALA A 105 12.78 0.12 3.37
CA ALA A 105 11.75 0.09 4.41
C ALA A 105 12.20 0.83 5.69
N SER A 106 13.45 0.68 6.10
CA SER A 106 13.99 1.36 7.27
C SER A 106 14.18 2.87 7.02
N ARG A 107 14.69 3.24 5.86
CA ARG A 107 15.01 4.64 5.53
C ARG A 107 13.77 5.49 5.20
N TYR A 108 12.76 4.89 4.58
CA TYR A 108 11.57 5.57 4.07
C TYR A 108 10.26 5.02 4.64
N GLY A 109 10.29 4.33 5.78
CA GLY A 109 9.19 3.58 6.36
C GLY A 109 7.88 4.34 6.58
N SER A 110 7.94 5.67 6.73
CA SER A 110 6.76 6.52 6.84
C SER A 110 6.11 6.90 5.50
N SER A 111 6.69 6.49 4.37
CA SER A 111 6.17 6.74 3.03
C SER A 111 5.45 5.51 2.48
N LYS A 112 4.57 5.72 1.48
CA LYS A 112 3.92 4.62 0.76
C LYS A 112 4.93 3.65 0.12
N ILE A 113 6.05 4.17 -0.37
CA ILE A 113 7.13 3.37 -0.96
C ILE A 113 7.83 2.54 0.12
N GLY A 114 8.10 3.12 1.29
CA GLY A 114 8.69 2.40 2.42
C GLY A 114 7.79 1.28 2.96
N GLU A 115 6.47 1.50 3.01
CA GLU A 115 5.50 0.44 3.35
C GLU A 115 5.51 -0.68 2.31
N SER A 116 5.55 -0.35 1.01
CA SER A 116 5.65 -1.34 -0.06
C SER A 116 6.96 -2.11 -0.01
N ALA A 117 8.06 -1.43 0.30
CA ALA A 117 9.36 -2.08 0.50
C ALA A 117 9.35 -3.03 1.69
N ARG A 118 8.69 -2.66 2.79
CA ARG A 118 8.51 -3.54 3.95
C ARG A 118 7.70 -4.78 3.62
N TYR A 119 6.64 -4.64 2.84
CA TYR A 119 5.88 -5.79 2.36
C TYR A 119 6.77 -6.75 1.56
N LEU A 120 7.56 -6.22 0.62
CA LEU A 120 8.47 -7.05 -0.20
C LEU A 120 9.65 -7.59 0.60
N SER A 121 10.15 -6.88 1.63
CA SER A 121 11.09 -7.42 2.61
C SER A 121 10.51 -8.64 3.32
N GLY A 122 9.26 -8.57 3.76
CA GLY A 122 8.56 -9.70 4.36
C GLY A 122 8.37 -10.88 3.39
N VAL A 123 8.00 -10.62 2.14
CA VAL A 123 7.84 -11.67 1.10
C VAL A 123 9.18 -12.33 0.80
N THR A 124 10.24 -11.56 0.56
CA THR A 124 11.58 -12.11 0.31
C THR A 124 12.15 -12.83 1.53
N SER A 125 11.80 -12.43 2.75
CA SER A 125 12.11 -13.17 3.98
C SER A 125 11.47 -14.57 3.99
N ILE A 126 10.24 -14.72 3.48
CA ILE A 126 9.62 -16.05 3.31
C ILE A 126 10.46 -16.89 2.31
N GLU A 127 10.82 -16.30 1.19
CA GLU A 127 11.57 -16.99 0.12
C GLU A 127 12.95 -17.51 0.58
N ILE A 128 13.62 -16.76 1.48
CA ILE A 128 14.92 -17.17 2.06
C ILE A 128 14.78 -18.01 3.34
N GLY A 129 13.54 -18.31 3.79
CA GLY A 129 13.27 -19.12 4.97
C GLY A 129 13.39 -18.38 6.30
N ASN A 130 13.51 -17.05 6.31
CA ASN A 130 13.56 -16.24 7.53
C ASN A 130 12.13 -15.90 8.02
N SER A 131 11.47 -16.90 8.60
CA SER A 131 10.08 -16.77 9.05
C SER A 131 9.86 -15.69 10.12
N SER A 132 10.84 -15.43 10.98
CA SER A 132 10.72 -14.42 12.04
C SER A 132 10.71 -13.00 11.48
N ALA A 133 11.63 -12.67 10.57
CA ALA A 133 11.66 -11.39 9.89
C ALA A 133 10.41 -11.20 9.01
N ALA A 134 10.00 -12.24 8.27
CA ALA A 134 8.78 -12.24 7.47
C ALA A 134 7.54 -11.90 8.32
N GLU A 135 7.37 -12.58 9.44
CA GLU A 135 6.24 -12.36 10.34
C GLU A 135 6.24 -10.93 10.90
N SER A 136 7.40 -10.42 11.31
CA SER A 136 7.53 -9.05 11.82
C SER A 136 7.13 -8.00 10.79
N ASP A 137 7.70 -8.08 9.59
CA ASP A 137 7.45 -7.11 8.52
C ASP A 137 6.00 -7.18 8.03
N LEU A 138 5.49 -8.39 7.79
CA LEU A 138 4.11 -8.57 7.29
C LEU A 138 3.06 -8.15 8.32
N LYS A 139 3.29 -8.38 9.62
CA LYS A 139 2.40 -7.87 10.69
C LYS A 139 2.36 -6.34 10.70
N ALA A 140 3.52 -5.70 10.59
CA ALA A 140 3.58 -4.24 10.55
C ALA A 140 2.80 -3.67 9.35
N VAL A 141 2.92 -4.30 8.16
CA VAL A 141 2.19 -3.88 6.97
C VAL A 141 0.70 -4.23 7.05
N ALA A 142 0.32 -5.36 7.65
CA ALA A 142 -1.09 -5.75 7.85
C ALA A 142 -1.87 -4.76 8.73
N ALA A 143 -1.17 -3.97 9.54
CA ALA A 143 -1.73 -2.88 10.37
C ALA A 143 -1.79 -1.52 9.63
N SER A 144 -1.31 -1.42 8.38
CA SER A 144 -1.30 -0.19 7.60
C SER A 144 -2.72 0.31 7.27
N HIS A 145 -2.86 1.63 7.15
CA HIS A 145 -4.07 2.27 6.65
C HIS A 145 -4.31 2.06 5.15
N ASN A 146 -3.30 1.62 4.41
CA ASN A 146 -3.43 1.24 3.02
C ASN A 146 -4.08 -0.15 2.91
N HIS A 147 -5.40 -0.21 2.78
CA HIS A 147 -6.16 -1.46 2.74
C HIS A 147 -5.69 -2.45 1.67
N ASN A 148 -5.24 -1.96 0.52
CA ASN A 148 -4.73 -2.83 -0.54
C ASN A 148 -3.46 -3.56 -0.09
N LEU A 149 -2.51 -2.82 0.46
CA LEU A 149 -1.24 -3.37 0.92
C LEU A 149 -1.42 -4.22 2.19
N ALA A 150 -2.28 -3.77 3.11
CA ALA A 150 -2.59 -4.51 4.33
C ALA A 150 -3.21 -5.89 4.04
N ASN A 151 -4.12 -5.98 3.04
CA ASN A 151 -4.71 -7.26 2.65
C ASN A 151 -3.71 -8.17 1.94
N LEU A 152 -2.81 -7.64 1.10
CA LEU A 152 -1.71 -8.42 0.54
C LEU A 152 -0.82 -9.00 1.65
N ALA A 153 -0.48 -8.18 2.65
CA ALA A 153 0.32 -8.63 3.79
C ALA A 153 -0.39 -9.68 4.64
N ARG A 154 -1.71 -9.54 4.87
CA ARG A 154 -2.52 -10.56 5.58
C ARG A 154 -2.51 -11.89 4.85
N VAL A 155 -2.67 -11.88 3.53
CA VAL A 155 -2.63 -13.13 2.73
C VAL A 155 -1.24 -13.77 2.77
N ALA A 156 -0.17 -13.00 2.62
CA ALA A 156 1.19 -13.51 2.71
C ALA A 156 1.49 -14.07 4.11
N LEU A 157 1.07 -13.37 5.16
CA LEU A 157 1.21 -13.81 6.55
C LEU A 157 0.39 -15.07 6.84
N ALA A 158 -0.82 -15.18 6.29
CA ALA A 158 -1.63 -16.39 6.40
C ALA A 158 -0.93 -17.60 5.74
N GLY A 159 -0.32 -17.42 4.57
CA GLY A 159 0.50 -18.45 3.94
C GLY A 159 1.70 -18.88 4.79
N LEU A 160 2.38 -17.93 5.43
CA LEU A 160 3.47 -18.20 6.38
C LEU A 160 2.95 -19.01 7.60
N TYR A 161 1.77 -18.68 8.13
CA TYR A 161 1.18 -19.41 9.25
C TYR A 161 0.76 -20.83 8.86
N GLN A 162 0.21 -21.02 7.65
CA GLN A 162 -0.10 -22.37 7.13
C GLN A 162 1.17 -23.24 7.03
N SER A 163 2.25 -22.70 6.46
CA SER A 163 3.52 -23.44 6.34
C SER A 163 4.10 -23.81 7.70
N SER A 164 3.76 -23.04 8.75
CA SER A 164 4.19 -23.25 10.13
C SER A 164 3.15 -24.03 10.97
N LYS A 165 2.10 -24.60 10.35
CA LYS A 165 1.00 -25.34 11.03
C LYS A 165 0.20 -24.50 12.03
N ARG A 166 0.16 -23.20 11.82
CA ARG A 166 -0.60 -22.23 12.62
C ARG A 166 -1.94 -21.92 11.93
N ASP A 167 -2.70 -22.96 11.62
CA ASP A 167 -3.87 -22.93 10.74
C ASP A 167 -5.00 -22.01 11.26
N SER A 168 -5.22 -21.96 12.58
CA SER A 168 -6.20 -21.05 13.17
C SER A 168 -5.85 -19.58 12.89
N GLN A 169 -4.60 -19.21 13.07
CA GLN A 169 -4.15 -17.83 12.81
C GLN A 169 -4.22 -17.48 11.30
N ALA A 170 -3.95 -18.45 10.43
CA ALA A 170 -4.11 -18.28 9.00
C ALA A 170 -5.59 -18.06 8.63
N ALA A 171 -6.50 -18.85 9.20
CA ALA A 171 -7.94 -18.71 8.98
C ALA A 171 -8.45 -17.32 9.43
N ASP A 172 -8.02 -16.85 10.59
CA ASP A 172 -8.40 -15.51 11.10
C ASP A 172 -7.98 -14.40 10.15
N LEU A 173 -6.78 -14.47 9.57
CA LEU A 173 -6.30 -13.50 8.60
C LEU A 173 -7.10 -13.52 7.29
N TYR A 174 -7.39 -14.70 6.75
CA TYR A 174 -8.25 -14.82 5.57
C TYR A 174 -9.66 -14.27 5.84
N GLN A 175 -10.26 -14.57 6.99
CA GLN A 175 -11.56 -14.03 7.38
C GLN A 175 -11.55 -12.50 7.50
N GLN A 176 -10.48 -11.90 8.01
CA GLN A 176 -10.32 -10.43 8.03
C GLN A 176 -10.33 -9.86 6.61
N VAL A 177 -9.65 -10.51 5.65
CA VAL A 177 -9.66 -10.07 4.25
C VAL A 177 -11.04 -10.26 3.62
N VAL A 178 -11.73 -11.37 3.88
CA VAL A 178 -13.10 -11.61 3.40
C VAL A 178 -14.08 -10.55 3.93
N SER A 179 -13.94 -10.16 5.21
CA SER A 179 -14.81 -9.15 5.82
C SER A 179 -14.57 -7.72 5.32
N LYS A 180 -13.34 -7.42 4.88
CA LYS A 180 -12.93 -6.11 4.36
C LYS A 180 -12.03 -6.29 3.13
N PRO A 181 -12.60 -6.71 2.00
CA PRO A 181 -11.83 -6.96 0.78
C PRO A 181 -11.25 -5.67 0.21
N SER A 182 -10.29 -5.81 -0.67
CA SER A 182 -9.66 -4.69 -1.37
C SER A 182 -9.55 -4.97 -2.87
N THR A 183 -9.17 -3.98 -3.65
CA THR A 183 -8.93 -4.15 -5.09
C THR A 183 -7.79 -5.14 -5.35
N SER A 184 -6.76 -5.15 -4.51
CA SER A 184 -5.61 -6.07 -4.64
C SER A 184 -5.92 -7.49 -4.19
N VAL A 185 -6.89 -7.67 -3.28
CA VAL A 185 -7.33 -8.99 -2.79
C VAL A 185 -8.85 -8.97 -2.66
N PRO A 186 -9.57 -9.42 -3.70
CA PRO A 186 -11.02 -9.60 -3.66
C PRO A 186 -11.44 -10.66 -2.62
N ALA A 187 -12.67 -10.54 -2.11
CA ALA A 187 -13.21 -11.48 -1.13
C ALA A 187 -13.15 -12.93 -1.61
N THR A 188 -13.54 -13.18 -2.87
CA THR A 188 -13.54 -14.52 -3.48
C THR A 188 -12.17 -15.17 -3.50
N GLN A 189 -11.10 -14.38 -3.69
CA GLN A 189 -9.72 -14.88 -3.62
C GLN A 189 -9.38 -15.35 -2.20
N ALA A 190 -9.69 -14.55 -1.19
CA ALA A 190 -9.45 -14.90 0.21
C ALA A 190 -10.33 -16.08 0.67
N GLU A 191 -11.59 -16.15 0.20
CA GLU A 191 -12.48 -17.28 0.43
C GLU A 191 -11.95 -18.59 -0.16
N LEU A 192 -11.36 -18.56 -1.36
CA LEU A 192 -10.71 -19.74 -1.96
C LEU A 192 -9.53 -20.23 -1.12
N GLN A 193 -8.69 -19.32 -0.63
CA GLN A 193 -7.56 -19.68 0.24
C GLN A 193 -8.05 -20.26 1.58
N LEU A 194 -9.09 -19.67 2.16
CA LEU A 194 -9.71 -20.16 3.38
C LEU A 194 -10.36 -21.54 3.17
N ALA A 195 -11.05 -21.75 2.04
CA ALA A 195 -11.61 -23.04 1.70
C ALA A 195 -10.54 -24.13 1.52
N ALA A 196 -9.44 -23.80 0.86
CA ALA A 196 -8.29 -24.70 0.69
C ALA A 196 -7.64 -25.05 2.04
N LEU A 197 -7.53 -24.11 2.98
CA LEU A 197 -7.08 -24.36 4.34
C LEU A 197 -8.03 -25.33 5.07
N TYR A 198 -9.34 -25.11 4.94
CA TYR A 198 -10.35 -25.97 5.57
C TYR A 198 -10.46 -27.37 4.95
N GLU A 199 -9.96 -27.62 3.75
CA GLU A 199 -9.93 -29.00 3.19
C GLU A 199 -9.24 -29.98 4.14
N GLN A 200 -8.20 -29.54 4.84
CA GLN A 200 -7.44 -30.38 5.76
C GLN A 200 -7.96 -30.33 7.21
N THR A 201 -8.49 -29.18 7.64
CA THR A 201 -8.83 -28.94 9.05
C THR A 201 -10.33 -29.06 9.35
N SER A 202 -11.20 -28.79 8.38
CA SER A 202 -12.67 -28.78 8.53
C SER A 202 -13.37 -28.98 7.18
N PRO A 203 -13.39 -30.20 6.63
CA PRO A 203 -13.86 -30.47 5.26
C PRO A 203 -15.29 -29.98 4.96
N GLU A 204 -16.17 -29.98 5.94
CA GLU A 204 -17.55 -29.48 5.78
C GLU A 204 -17.56 -27.99 5.52
N LYS A 205 -16.76 -27.20 6.30
CA LYS A 205 -16.63 -25.76 6.07
C LYS A 205 -16.01 -25.44 4.70
N ALA A 206 -15.07 -26.27 4.25
CA ALA A 206 -14.50 -26.13 2.91
C ALA A 206 -15.58 -26.29 1.83
N ARG A 207 -16.45 -27.30 1.95
CA ARG A 207 -17.55 -27.52 1.00
C ARG A 207 -18.54 -26.36 0.99
N GLU A 208 -18.93 -25.86 2.16
CA GLU A 208 -19.84 -24.71 2.28
C GLU A 208 -19.25 -23.48 1.58
N LEU A 209 -17.95 -23.18 1.80
CA LEU A 209 -17.29 -22.06 1.14
C LEU A 209 -17.19 -22.26 -0.38
N TYR A 210 -16.81 -23.43 -0.85
CA TYR A 210 -16.78 -23.70 -2.28
C TYR A 210 -18.16 -23.60 -2.92
N ALA A 211 -19.22 -24.08 -2.27
CA ALA A 211 -20.59 -23.94 -2.75
C ALA A 211 -20.97 -22.44 -2.86
N LYS A 212 -20.67 -21.67 -1.81
CA LYS A 212 -20.89 -20.22 -1.80
C LYS A 212 -20.15 -19.51 -2.95
N ILE A 213 -18.84 -19.80 -3.13
CA ILE A 213 -18.01 -19.16 -4.17
C ILE A 213 -18.56 -19.50 -5.57
N LYS A 214 -18.92 -20.79 -5.80
CA LYS A 214 -19.52 -21.23 -7.07
C LYS A 214 -20.80 -20.46 -7.40
N ASP A 215 -21.65 -20.22 -6.40
CA ASP A 215 -22.93 -19.53 -6.60
C ASP A 215 -22.75 -18.02 -6.82
N GLN A 216 -21.75 -17.40 -6.19
CA GLN A 216 -21.44 -15.98 -6.31
C GLN A 216 -20.69 -15.64 -7.59
N ASP A 217 -19.83 -16.52 -8.08
CA ASP A 217 -18.97 -16.30 -9.24
C ASP A 217 -19.16 -17.40 -10.31
N LYS A 218 -20.39 -17.55 -10.80
CA LYS A 218 -20.81 -18.65 -11.72
C LYS A 218 -19.96 -18.76 -12.99
N THR A 219 -19.46 -17.66 -13.50
CA THR A 219 -18.73 -17.60 -14.78
C THR A 219 -17.26 -17.24 -14.63
N GLY A 220 -16.82 -16.78 -13.47
CA GLY A 220 -15.47 -16.37 -13.21
C GLY A 220 -14.55 -17.52 -12.79
N ALA A 221 -13.26 -17.21 -12.70
CA ALA A 221 -12.24 -18.21 -12.39
C ALA A 221 -12.43 -18.83 -10.98
N ALA A 222 -12.82 -18.02 -9.99
CA ALA A 222 -13.03 -18.51 -8.63
C ALA A 222 -14.16 -19.54 -8.55
N GLY A 223 -15.29 -19.29 -9.23
CA GLY A 223 -16.40 -20.19 -9.27
C GLY A 223 -16.10 -21.50 -10.04
N GLN A 224 -15.31 -21.43 -11.11
CA GLN A 224 -14.85 -22.61 -11.84
C GLN A 224 -13.95 -23.50 -10.96
N ILE A 225 -13.00 -22.91 -10.22
CA ILE A 225 -12.15 -23.62 -9.25
C ILE A 225 -13.02 -24.26 -8.17
N ALA A 226 -13.98 -23.52 -7.62
CA ALA A 226 -14.87 -24.03 -6.58
C ALA A 226 -15.74 -25.19 -7.08
N ALA A 227 -16.27 -25.09 -8.32
CA ALA A 227 -17.03 -26.17 -8.95
C ALA A 227 -16.19 -27.44 -9.15
N GLN A 228 -14.95 -27.28 -9.61
CA GLN A 228 -14.00 -28.40 -9.75
C GLN A 228 -13.69 -29.07 -8.40
N LYS A 229 -13.48 -28.28 -7.35
CA LYS A 229 -13.22 -28.82 -5.99
C LYS A 229 -14.41 -29.58 -5.42
N LEU A 230 -15.64 -29.13 -5.70
CA LEU A 230 -16.85 -29.83 -5.30
C LEU A 230 -17.07 -31.14 -6.07
N SER A 231 -16.77 -31.14 -7.38
CA SER A 231 -16.95 -32.36 -8.21
C SER A 231 -15.90 -33.42 -7.95
N GLY A 232 -14.65 -33.07 -7.70
CA GLY A 232 -13.54 -33.99 -7.47
C GLY A 232 -13.64 -34.83 -6.18
N LYS A 233 -14.47 -34.42 -5.20
CA LYS A 233 -14.72 -35.17 -3.97
C LYS A 233 -15.97 -36.07 -4.05
N SER A 234 -16.73 -36.02 -5.13
CA SER A 234 -17.88 -36.90 -5.35
C SER A 234 -17.47 -38.29 -5.90
N GLN A 235 -16.16 -38.51 -6.13
CA GLN A 235 -15.62 -39.73 -6.74
C GLN A 235 -14.73 -40.57 -5.79
N GLN A 236 -14.68 -40.25 -4.50
CA GLN A 236 -14.05 -41.04 -3.44
C GLN A 236 -15.11 -41.47 -2.40
#